data_e2122985fbbca922687726e4abcbeb07
#
_entry.id   e2122985fbbca922687726e4abcbeb07
#
_cell.length_a   1.000
_cell.length_b   1.000
_cell.length_c   1.000
_cell.angle_alpha   90.00
_cell.angle_beta   90.00
_cell.angle_gamma   90.00
#
_symmetry.space_group_name_H-M   'P 1'
#
loop_
_entity.id
_entity.type
_entity.pdbx_description
1 polymer ?
#
loop_
_entity_poly.entity_id
_entity_poly.type
_entity_poly.pdbx_seq_one_letter_code
_entity_poly.pdbx_strand_id
1 'polypeptide(L)'
;MELDRLLKLQWDLRGKCIYLINNIELKRKNDIPDRLYVTFTFLDKRYTIQVTINELTDLYDIAVSEFGFGIVQTMTTDNAKACVEDIVAKYTNLDTVDLKILYNVLKDTKLYVDMIDDTMIAFLPTEHFGASIKIIDGMFSVIIHGEKSTYKSKEYKFESGYEVYNFIANLRSIYLDEDYEGAEDLITLYADLLLEFGSTRLYIEKDEQSDCNINIEYFLSWANQLKLNFNKFDYYDDQIQCTIWEDEFSAMICSNNCVVKSPEDALKWAKAVVEAYNKGEVK
;
A
#
# COMPACT_ATOMS: atom_id res chain seq x y z
N MET A 1 -4.00 -0.20 26.30
CA MET A 1 -2.76 0.44 25.81
C MET A 1 -1.92 -0.48 24.92
N GLU A 2 -1.51 -1.68 25.38
CA GLU A 2 -0.74 -2.63 24.54
C GLU A 2 -1.54 -3.17 23.36
N LEU A 3 -2.76 -3.57 23.64
CA LEU A 3 -3.68 -4.04 22.61
C LEU A 3 -3.89 -3.01 21.49
N ASP A 4 -4.09 -1.76 21.84
CA ASP A 4 -4.33 -0.69 20.85
C ASP A 4 -3.12 -0.50 19.95
N ARG A 5 -1.91 -0.67 20.50
CA ARG A 5 -0.66 -0.63 19.72
C ARG A 5 -0.56 -1.81 18.74
N LEU A 6 -0.91 -3.03 19.17
CA LEU A 6 -0.91 -4.21 18.30
C LEU A 6 -2.03 -4.15 17.28
N LEU A 7 -3.20 -3.63 17.62
CA LEU A 7 -4.28 -3.37 16.67
C LEU A 7 -3.85 -2.34 15.62
N LYS A 8 -3.24 -1.25 16.05
CA LYS A 8 -2.69 -0.25 15.11
C LYS A 8 -1.65 -0.89 14.18
N LEU A 9 -0.71 -1.65 14.73
CA LEU A 9 0.29 -2.36 13.93
C LEU A 9 -0.35 -3.35 12.95
N GLN A 10 -1.40 -4.08 13.36
CA GLN A 10 -2.15 -4.98 12.48
C GLN A 10 -2.76 -4.23 11.30
N TRP A 11 -3.35 -3.06 11.53
CA TRP A 11 -3.88 -2.20 10.48
C TRP A 11 -2.78 -1.66 9.59
N ASP A 12 -1.73 -1.13 10.17
CA ASP A 12 -0.58 -0.58 9.46
C ASP A 12 0.08 -1.60 8.52
N LEU A 13 0.08 -2.89 8.88
CA LEU A 13 0.64 -3.96 8.05
C LEU A 13 -0.35 -4.49 7.00
N ARG A 14 -1.65 -4.48 7.25
CA ARG A 14 -2.66 -4.94 6.29
C ARG A 14 -2.67 -4.14 4.99
N GLY A 15 -2.39 -2.84 5.06
CA GLY A 15 -2.39 -1.96 3.90
C GLY A 15 -1.20 -2.15 2.94
N LYS A 16 -0.05 -2.68 3.41
CA LYS A 16 1.20 -2.67 2.64
C LYS A 16 1.63 -3.98 2.01
N CYS A 17 1.23 -5.11 2.57
CA CYS A 17 1.86 -6.39 2.27
C CYS A 17 0.87 -7.45 1.80
N ILE A 18 -0.25 -7.06 1.21
CA ILE A 18 -1.40 -7.94 0.93
C ILE A 18 -1.02 -9.21 0.15
N TYR A 19 0.02 -9.19 -0.68
CA TYR A 19 0.35 -10.32 -1.55
C TYR A 19 1.46 -11.22 -1.01
N LEU A 20 2.44 -10.68 -0.29
CA LEU A 20 3.49 -11.49 0.35
C LEU A 20 3.04 -12.00 1.71
N ILE A 21 2.23 -11.22 2.43
CA ILE A 21 1.68 -11.63 3.72
C ILE A 21 0.37 -12.39 3.50
N ASN A 22 0.40 -13.68 3.82
CA ASN A 22 -0.76 -14.55 3.69
C ASN A 22 -1.81 -14.31 4.78
N ASN A 23 -1.38 -13.94 5.98
CA ASN A 23 -2.27 -13.74 7.12
C ASN A 23 -1.66 -12.81 8.17
N ILE A 24 -2.51 -11.95 8.78
CA ILE A 24 -2.18 -11.15 9.95
C ILE A 24 -3.24 -11.40 11.01
N GLU A 25 -2.86 -12.08 12.09
CA GLU A 25 -3.79 -12.52 13.14
C GLU A 25 -3.35 -12.00 14.50
N LEU A 26 -4.23 -11.29 15.20
CA LEU A 26 -4.05 -10.93 16.60
C LEU A 26 -4.66 -12.03 17.48
N LYS A 27 -3.83 -12.73 18.25
CA LYS A 27 -4.28 -13.74 19.21
C LYS A 27 -4.31 -13.19 20.61
N ARG A 28 -5.46 -13.38 21.24
CA ARG A 28 -5.73 -13.07 22.65
C ARG A 28 -5.94 -14.35 23.41
N LYS A 29 -5.28 -14.50 24.54
CA LYS A 29 -5.55 -15.53 25.51
C LYS A 29 -5.53 -14.91 26.90
N ASN A 30 -6.51 -15.27 27.73
CA ASN A 30 -6.47 -14.95 29.15
C ASN A 30 -5.16 -15.53 29.70
N ASP A 31 -4.42 -14.74 30.48
CA ASP A 31 -3.15 -15.09 31.13
C ASP A 31 -1.88 -15.13 30.23
N ILE A 32 -1.94 -14.70 28.99
CA ILE A 32 -0.78 -14.60 28.10
C ILE A 32 -0.81 -13.24 27.40
N PRO A 33 0.35 -12.55 27.24
CA PRO A 33 0.42 -11.30 26.48
C PRO A 33 -0.21 -11.42 25.09
N ASP A 34 -0.92 -10.39 24.66
CA ASP A 34 -1.47 -10.30 23.31
C ASP A 34 -0.35 -10.43 22.27
N ARG A 35 -0.60 -11.19 21.21
CA ARG A 35 0.40 -11.49 20.18
C ARG A 35 -0.16 -11.22 18.78
N LEU A 36 0.60 -10.47 17.99
CA LEU A 36 0.34 -10.32 16.57
C LEU A 36 1.18 -11.33 15.78
N TYR A 37 0.55 -12.11 14.93
CA TYR A 37 1.20 -13.06 14.03
C TYR A 37 1.07 -12.58 12.60
N VAL A 38 2.19 -12.45 11.91
CA VAL A 38 2.28 -12.12 10.49
C VAL A 38 2.86 -13.34 9.78
N THR A 39 2.10 -13.94 8.87
CA THR A 39 2.53 -15.13 8.14
C THR A 39 2.70 -14.79 6.67
N PHE A 40 3.83 -15.17 6.09
CA PHE A 40 4.11 -15.04 4.67
C PHE A 40 4.78 -16.31 4.10
N THR A 41 4.65 -16.50 2.79
CA THR A 41 5.24 -17.63 2.08
C THR A 41 6.11 -17.11 0.95
N PHE A 42 7.29 -17.65 0.80
CA PHE A 42 8.20 -17.35 -0.29
C PHE A 42 9.00 -18.60 -0.70
N LEU A 43 8.99 -18.94 -2.00
CA LEU A 43 9.68 -20.11 -2.55
C LEU A 43 9.44 -21.40 -1.72
N ASP A 44 8.17 -21.76 -1.51
CA ASP A 44 7.73 -22.94 -0.75
C ASP A 44 8.07 -22.92 0.76
N LYS A 45 8.71 -21.88 1.24
CA LYS A 45 8.98 -21.67 2.65
C LYS A 45 7.93 -20.78 3.29
N ARG A 46 7.42 -21.23 4.41
CA ARG A 46 6.46 -20.46 5.22
C ARG A 46 7.13 -19.91 6.45
N TYR A 47 6.99 -18.61 6.63
CA TYR A 47 7.52 -17.86 7.75
C TYR A 47 6.38 -17.29 8.61
N THR A 48 6.63 -17.19 9.89
CA THR A 48 5.73 -16.53 10.84
C THR A 48 6.54 -15.55 11.69
N ILE A 49 6.15 -14.29 11.67
CA ILE A 49 6.68 -13.24 12.54
C ILE A 49 5.70 -13.10 13.70
N GLN A 50 6.16 -13.32 14.90
CA GLN A 50 5.42 -13.05 16.13
C GLN A 50 5.87 -11.71 16.69
N VAL A 51 4.94 -10.82 16.98
CA VAL A 51 5.19 -9.52 17.62
C VAL A 51 4.48 -9.48 18.96
N THR A 52 5.22 -9.14 20.00
CA THR A 52 4.71 -8.91 21.36
C THR A 52 5.22 -7.58 21.87
N ILE A 53 4.56 -7.01 22.88
CA ILE A 53 5.06 -5.83 23.58
C ILE A 53 5.72 -6.30 24.88
N ASN A 54 6.93 -5.83 25.12
CA ASN A 54 7.66 -6.07 26.36
C ASN A 54 7.24 -5.01 27.38
N GLU A 55 6.50 -5.43 28.41
CA GLU A 55 5.95 -4.55 29.45
C GLU A 55 7.03 -3.80 30.25
N LEU A 56 8.23 -4.37 30.34
CA LEU A 56 9.33 -3.80 31.12
C LEU A 56 10.07 -2.70 30.37
N THR A 57 10.19 -2.85 29.04
CA THR A 57 10.98 -1.93 28.20
C THR A 57 10.11 -1.02 27.33
N ASP A 58 8.81 -1.30 27.23
CA ASP A 58 7.86 -0.65 26.32
C ASP A 58 8.24 -0.77 24.82
N LEU A 59 9.10 -1.75 24.51
CA LEU A 59 9.52 -2.06 23.15
C LEU A 59 8.74 -3.26 22.58
N TYR A 60 8.84 -3.47 21.27
CA TYR A 60 8.31 -4.66 20.61
C TYR A 60 9.38 -5.75 20.57
N ASP A 61 9.03 -6.94 21.07
CA ASP A 61 9.83 -8.16 20.89
C ASP A 61 9.30 -8.90 19.66
N ILE A 62 10.18 -9.17 18.71
CA ILE A 62 9.86 -9.81 17.43
C ILE A 62 10.60 -11.13 17.34
N ALA A 63 9.88 -12.21 17.03
CA ALA A 63 10.44 -13.52 16.76
C ALA A 63 10.01 -14.01 15.37
N VAL A 64 10.98 -14.41 14.56
CA VAL A 64 10.75 -15.00 13.24
C VAL A 64 10.92 -16.50 13.33
N SER A 65 9.93 -17.24 12.84
CA SER A 65 9.95 -18.69 12.76
C SER A 65 9.82 -19.15 11.31
N GLU A 66 10.62 -20.15 10.89
CA GLU A 66 10.44 -20.88 9.65
C GLU A 66 9.71 -22.19 9.95
N PHE A 67 8.68 -22.50 9.15
CA PHE A 67 7.90 -23.74 9.33
C PHE A 67 8.80 -24.97 9.22
N GLY A 68 8.76 -25.82 10.25
CA GLY A 68 9.60 -27.01 10.33
C GLY A 68 10.97 -26.81 10.99
N PHE A 69 11.45 -25.57 11.15
CA PHE A 69 12.78 -25.27 11.73
C PHE A 69 12.70 -24.53 13.08
N GLY A 70 11.54 -23.95 13.42
CA GLY A 70 11.38 -23.18 14.66
C GLY A 70 11.83 -21.74 14.54
N ILE A 71 12.22 -21.12 15.68
CA ILE A 71 12.65 -19.71 15.71
C ILE A 71 14.04 -19.58 15.07
N VAL A 72 14.11 -18.77 14.02
CA VAL A 72 15.34 -18.52 13.24
C VAL A 72 15.96 -17.15 13.55
N GLN A 73 15.18 -16.21 14.07
CA GLN A 73 15.64 -14.87 14.43
C GLN A 73 14.78 -14.26 15.54
N THR A 74 15.42 -13.49 16.45
CA THR A 74 14.74 -12.66 17.44
C THR A 74 15.35 -11.27 17.47
N MET A 75 14.55 -10.24 17.75
CA MET A 75 15.00 -8.86 17.88
C MET A 75 14.02 -8.03 18.71
N THR A 76 14.49 -6.89 19.19
CA THR A 76 13.68 -5.92 19.92
C THR A 76 13.77 -4.57 19.21
N THR A 77 12.64 -3.86 19.05
CA THR A 77 12.57 -2.59 18.33
C THR A 77 11.49 -1.67 18.90
N ASP A 78 11.65 -0.39 18.73
CA ASP A 78 10.62 0.63 18.95
C ASP A 78 9.69 0.81 17.75
N ASN A 79 10.14 0.41 16.53
CA ASN A 79 9.40 0.49 15.27
C ASN A 79 9.11 -0.91 14.70
N ALA A 80 8.09 -1.57 15.26
CA ALA A 80 7.72 -2.93 14.83
C ALA A 80 7.33 -3.02 13.37
N LYS A 81 6.70 -1.97 12.81
CA LYS A 81 6.28 -1.95 11.41
C LYS A 81 7.47 -2.00 10.47
N ALA A 82 8.41 -1.07 10.57
CA ALA A 82 9.61 -1.06 9.76
C ALA A 82 10.39 -2.37 9.89
N CYS A 83 10.51 -2.88 11.13
CA CYS A 83 11.19 -4.14 11.38
C CYS A 83 10.52 -5.35 10.69
N VAL A 84 9.19 -5.43 10.69
CA VAL A 84 8.45 -6.49 9.98
C VAL A 84 8.65 -6.36 8.47
N GLU A 85 8.61 -5.14 7.91
CA GLU A 85 8.86 -4.87 6.50
C GLU A 85 10.28 -5.29 6.09
N ASP A 86 11.29 -4.92 6.87
CA ASP A 86 12.70 -5.31 6.64
C ASP A 86 12.89 -6.84 6.70
N ILE A 87 12.20 -7.51 7.63
CA ILE A 87 12.22 -8.97 7.72
C ILE A 87 11.64 -9.59 6.44
N VAL A 88 10.46 -9.14 6.01
CA VAL A 88 9.83 -9.65 4.78
C VAL A 88 10.73 -9.40 3.58
N ALA A 89 11.24 -8.19 3.40
CA ALA A 89 12.15 -7.83 2.31
C ALA A 89 13.41 -8.73 2.31
N LYS A 90 14.03 -8.90 3.47
CA LYS A 90 15.22 -9.75 3.62
C LYS A 90 14.98 -11.22 3.29
N TYR A 91 13.90 -11.81 3.81
CA TYR A 91 13.60 -13.23 3.54
C TYR A 91 13.08 -13.50 2.13
N THR A 92 12.63 -12.48 1.43
CA THR A 92 12.25 -12.53 0.01
C THR A 92 13.38 -12.07 -0.91
N ASN A 93 14.50 -11.60 -0.38
CA ASN A 93 15.60 -10.97 -1.11
C ASN A 93 15.17 -9.77 -1.98
N LEU A 94 14.03 -9.16 -1.66
CA LEU A 94 13.52 -7.97 -2.37
C LEU A 94 14.14 -6.65 -1.88
N ASP A 95 15.03 -6.71 -0.89
CA ASP A 95 15.85 -5.58 -0.43
C ASP A 95 16.97 -5.19 -1.42
N THR A 96 17.16 -6.01 -2.47
CA THR A 96 18.17 -5.79 -3.49
C THR A 96 17.60 -5.19 -4.78
N VAL A 97 18.46 -4.52 -5.56
CA VAL A 97 18.12 -4.02 -6.90
C VAL A 97 18.50 -5.10 -7.92
N ASP A 98 17.61 -6.07 -8.13
CA ASP A 98 17.82 -7.19 -9.03
C ASP A 98 16.51 -7.53 -9.78
N LEU A 99 16.49 -7.29 -11.11
CA LEU A 99 15.34 -7.58 -11.97
C LEU A 99 14.98 -9.08 -11.97
N LYS A 100 15.94 -9.96 -11.80
CA LYS A 100 15.71 -11.40 -11.82
C LYS A 100 14.97 -11.88 -10.59
N ILE A 101 15.30 -11.30 -9.43
CA ILE A 101 14.61 -11.58 -8.18
C ILE A 101 13.19 -11.03 -8.26
N LEU A 102 13.05 -9.78 -8.69
CA LEU A 102 11.74 -9.13 -8.86
C LEU A 102 10.86 -9.89 -9.88
N TYR A 103 11.42 -10.34 -11.01
CA TYR A 103 10.74 -11.16 -12.00
C TYR A 103 10.15 -12.43 -11.38
N ASN A 104 10.95 -13.17 -10.62
CA ASN A 104 10.50 -14.42 -10.00
C ASN A 104 9.34 -14.17 -9.01
N VAL A 105 9.38 -13.08 -8.27
CA VAL A 105 8.33 -12.73 -7.30
C VAL A 105 7.07 -12.25 -8.00
N LEU A 106 7.17 -11.40 -9.02
CA LEU A 106 6.03 -10.91 -9.78
C LEU A 106 5.37 -12.00 -10.61
N LYS A 107 6.14 -12.97 -11.10
CA LYS A 107 5.61 -14.11 -11.86
C LYS A 107 4.64 -14.99 -11.05
N ASP A 108 4.83 -15.07 -9.73
CA ASP A 108 3.93 -15.79 -8.83
C ASP A 108 2.63 -15.02 -8.55
N THR A 109 2.57 -13.76 -9.00
CA THR A 109 1.32 -12.99 -9.02
C THR A 109 0.48 -13.36 -10.25
N LYS A 110 -0.77 -12.87 -10.33
CA LYS A 110 -1.59 -13.08 -11.54
C LYS A 110 -1.20 -12.15 -12.72
N LEU A 111 -0.08 -11.43 -12.62
CA LEU A 111 0.47 -10.65 -13.72
C LEU A 111 1.15 -11.55 -14.73
N TYR A 112 1.01 -11.20 -15.99
CA TYR A 112 1.89 -11.73 -17.02
C TYR A 112 3.18 -10.93 -16.97
N VAL A 113 4.31 -11.63 -16.78
CA VAL A 113 5.63 -10.98 -16.66
C VAL A 113 6.56 -11.57 -17.70
N ASP A 114 7.22 -10.72 -18.46
CA ASP A 114 8.21 -11.12 -19.47
C ASP A 114 9.47 -10.23 -19.37
N MET A 115 10.57 -10.76 -19.88
CA MET A 115 11.84 -10.05 -19.97
C MET A 115 12.20 -9.83 -21.44
N ILE A 116 12.29 -8.58 -21.84
CA ILE A 116 12.75 -8.20 -23.18
C ILE A 116 14.02 -7.38 -23.02
N ASP A 117 15.15 -7.99 -23.38
CA ASP A 117 16.48 -7.42 -23.12
C ASP A 117 16.68 -7.10 -21.63
N ASP A 118 17.01 -5.85 -21.31
CA ASP A 118 17.20 -5.35 -19.94
C ASP A 118 15.94 -4.73 -19.33
N THR A 119 14.77 -5.04 -19.91
CA THR A 119 13.48 -4.47 -19.48
C THR A 119 12.57 -5.62 -19.06
N MET A 120 12.06 -5.54 -17.85
CA MET A 120 10.95 -6.37 -17.42
C MET A 120 9.63 -5.68 -17.76
N ILE A 121 8.71 -6.40 -18.35
CA ILE A 121 7.36 -5.95 -18.65
C ILE A 121 6.41 -6.77 -17.81
N ALA A 122 5.58 -6.09 -17.03
CA ALA A 122 4.51 -6.71 -16.27
C ALA A 122 3.17 -6.12 -16.74
N PHE A 123 2.21 -6.96 -17.07
CA PHE A 123 0.89 -6.52 -17.52
C PHE A 123 -0.23 -7.46 -17.05
N LEU A 124 -1.44 -6.91 -16.97
CA LEU A 124 -2.64 -7.70 -16.78
C LEU A 124 -3.10 -8.28 -18.13
N PRO A 125 -3.67 -9.50 -18.15
CA PRO A 125 -4.19 -10.12 -19.36
C PRO A 125 -5.27 -9.30 -20.08
N THR A 126 -5.90 -8.35 -19.40
CA THR A 126 -6.95 -7.45 -19.91
C THR A 126 -6.40 -6.25 -20.69
N GLU A 127 -5.08 -6.11 -20.84
CA GLU A 127 -4.38 -5.03 -21.57
C GLU A 127 -4.55 -3.61 -21.02
N HIS A 128 -5.34 -3.41 -19.95
CA HIS A 128 -5.59 -2.08 -19.38
C HIS A 128 -4.47 -1.58 -18.46
N PHE A 129 -3.60 -2.47 -18.01
CA PHE A 129 -2.46 -2.12 -17.15
C PHE A 129 -1.19 -2.79 -17.65
N GLY A 130 -0.16 -1.99 -17.81
CA GLY A 130 1.20 -2.43 -18.07
C GLY A 130 2.22 -1.62 -17.31
N ALA A 131 3.32 -2.24 -16.93
CA ALA A 131 4.47 -1.58 -16.33
C ALA A 131 5.75 -2.04 -17.03
N SER A 132 6.60 -1.09 -17.41
CA SER A 132 7.97 -1.36 -17.84
C SER A 132 8.92 -1.04 -16.69
N ILE A 133 9.80 -1.98 -16.36
CA ILE A 133 10.70 -1.87 -15.21
C ILE A 133 12.14 -2.09 -15.70
N LYS A 134 13.01 -1.15 -15.41
CA LYS A 134 14.45 -1.20 -15.74
C LYS A 134 15.27 -0.87 -14.50
N ILE A 135 16.56 -1.21 -14.55
CA ILE A 135 17.53 -0.67 -13.58
C ILE A 135 18.32 0.44 -14.29
N ILE A 136 18.26 1.65 -13.72
CA ILE A 136 18.98 2.84 -14.18
C ILE A 136 19.68 3.45 -12.98
N ASP A 137 21.00 3.65 -13.09
CA ASP A 137 21.82 4.23 -12.02
C ASP A 137 21.70 3.53 -10.66
N GLY A 138 21.51 2.19 -10.66
CA GLY A 138 21.41 1.40 -9.45
C GLY A 138 20.04 1.48 -8.76
N MET A 139 19.03 2.03 -9.41
CA MET A 139 17.63 2.11 -8.93
C MET A 139 16.70 1.47 -9.94
N PHE A 140 15.55 1.00 -9.47
CA PHE A 140 14.47 0.63 -10.38
C PHE A 140 13.78 1.87 -10.95
N SER A 141 13.65 1.91 -12.26
CA SER A 141 12.83 2.87 -12.99
C SER A 141 11.59 2.13 -13.49
N VAL A 142 10.42 2.56 -13.06
CA VAL A 142 9.12 1.98 -13.39
C VAL A 142 8.30 2.98 -14.17
N ILE A 143 7.82 2.58 -15.35
CA ILE A 143 6.92 3.38 -16.19
C ILE A 143 5.59 2.62 -16.30
N ILE A 144 4.50 3.26 -15.92
CA ILE A 144 3.16 2.71 -16.04
C ILE A 144 2.60 3.07 -17.40
N HIS A 145 2.01 2.09 -18.07
CA HIS A 145 1.35 2.22 -19.36
C HIS A 145 -0.14 1.96 -19.20
N GLY A 146 -0.96 2.89 -19.64
CA GLY A 146 -2.42 2.74 -19.77
C GLY A 146 -2.84 2.56 -21.24
N GLU A 147 -4.09 2.17 -21.47
CA GLU A 147 -4.63 1.87 -22.80
C GLU A 147 -4.76 3.12 -23.71
N LYS A 148 -4.91 4.31 -23.13
CA LYS A 148 -5.07 5.56 -23.89
C LYS A 148 -3.77 6.33 -23.98
N SER A 149 -3.33 6.58 -25.22
CA SER A 149 -2.11 7.33 -25.58
C SER A 149 -2.02 8.78 -25.07
N THR A 150 -2.99 9.25 -24.32
CA THR A 150 -3.03 10.56 -23.69
C THR A 150 -2.25 10.60 -22.36
N TYR A 151 -1.84 9.44 -21.82
CA TYR A 151 -0.99 9.38 -20.65
C TYR A 151 0.42 9.88 -20.99
N LYS A 152 0.83 10.93 -20.32
CA LYS A 152 2.26 11.18 -20.15
C LYS A 152 2.77 10.10 -19.22
N SER A 153 3.44 9.08 -19.77
CA SER A 153 4.07 8.02 -19.01
C SER A 153 4.99 8.65 -17.95
N LYS A 154 4.56 8.56 -16.69
CA LYS A 154 5.34 9.06 -15.56
C LYS A 154 6.33 7.99 -15.15
N GLU A 155 7.59 8.40 -14.97
CA GLU A 155 8.64 7.53 -14.44
C GLU A 155 8.66 7.61 -12.92
N TYR A 156 8.65 6.45 -12.28
CA TYR A 156 8.77 6.27 -10.83
C TYR A 156 10.08 5.59 -10.50
N LYS A 157 10.79 6.03 -9.47
CA LYS A 157 12.08 5.49 -9.06
C LYS A 157 11.99 4.86 -7.67
N PHE A 158 12.62 3.69 -7.53
CA PHE A 158 12.62 2.91 -6.31
C PHE A 158 14.00 2.38 -5.98
N GLU A 159 14.34 2.33 -4.71
CA GLU A 159 15.63 1.86 -4.21
C GLU A 159 15.68 0.35 -4.00
N SER A 160 14.54 -0.32 -3.95
CA SER A 160 14.44 -1.76 -3.70
C SER A 160 13.38 -2.45 -4.54
N GLY A 161 13.56 -3.75 -4.79
CA GLY A 161 12.55 -4.59 -5.43
C GLY A 161 11.27 -4.72 -4.60
N TYR A 162 11.37 -4.58 -3.27
CA TYR A 162 10.23 -4.60 -2.37
C TYR A 162 9.29 -3.41 -2.60
N GLU A 163 9.85 -2.21 -2.78
CA GLU A 163 9.06 -1.01 -3.11
C GLU A 163 8.37 -1.15 -4.47
N VAL A 164 9.09 -1.63 -5.49
CA VAL A 164 8.50 -1.89 -6.81
C VAL A 164 7.38 -2.92 -6.72
N TYR A 165 7.63 -4.03 -6.01
CA TYR A 165 6.62 -5.08 -5.82
C TYR A 165 5.35 -4.53 -5.18
N ASN A 166 5.49 -3.77 -4.09
CA ASN A 166 4.36 -3.16 -3.39
C ASN A 166 3.62 -2.15 -4.29
N PHE A 167 4.35 -1.33 -5.03
CA PHE A 167 3.78 -0.38 -5.96
C PHE A 167 2.95 -1.07 -7.04
N ILE A 168 3.53 -2.05 -7.74
CA ILE A 168 2.84 -2.82 -8.79
C ILE A 168 1.64 -3.60 -8.21
N ALA A 169 1.81 -4.23 -7.04
CA ALA A 169 0.76 -5.01 -6.40
C ALA A 169 -0.44 -4.14 -5.99
N ASN A 170 -0.19 -2.94 -5.46
CA ASN A 170 -1.26 -1.99 -5.12
C ASN A 170 -1.97 -1.46 -6.38
N LEU A 171 -1.22 -1.06 -7.40
CA LEU A 171 -1.81 -0.61 -8.67
C LEU A 171 -2.64 -1.71 -9.33
N ARG A 172 -2.13 -2.95 -9.32
CA ARG A 172 -2.87 -4.08 -9.88
C ARG A 172 -4.23 -4.27 -9.22
N SER A 173 -4.36 -4.03 -7.92
CA SER A 173 -5.65 -4.20 -7.23
C SER A 173 -6.75 -3.32 -7.82
N ILE A 174 -6.38 -2.17 -8.39
CA ILE A 174 -7.28 -1.24 -9.05
C ILE A 174 -7.76 -1.80 -10.40
N TYR A 175 -6.86 -2.42 -11.17
CA TYR A 175 -7.13 -2.83 -12.55
C TYR A 175 -7.77 -4.22 -12.69
N LEU A 176 -7.96 -4.96 -11.59
CA LEU A 176 -8.57 -6.29 -11.64
C LEU A 176 -10.08 -6.28 -11.86
N ASP A 177 -10.74 -5.15 -11.70
CA ASP A 177 -12.17 -4.99 -11.97
C ASP A 177 -12.38 -4.32 -13.34
N GLU A 178 -13.18 -4.91 -14.20
CA GLU A 178 -13.32 -4.57 -15.63
C GLU A 178 -13.99 -3.21 -15.95
N ASP A 179 -14.42 -2.44 -14.93
CA ASP A 179 -15.29 -1.25 -15.12
C ASP A 179 -14.58 0.10 -14.92
N TYR A 180 -13.29 0.21 -15.28
CA TYR A 180 -12.50 1.42 -14.99
C TYR A 180 -12.35 2.43 -16.13
N GLU A 181 -13.22 2.42 -17.14
CA GLU A 181 -13.20 3.46 -18.17
C GLU A 181 -13.40 4.85 -17.56
N GLY A 182 -12.42 5.75 -17.72
CA GLY A 182 -12.47 7.13 -17.23
C GLY A 182 -11.83 7.40 -15.87
N ALA A 183 -11.27 6.38 -15.20
CA ALA A 183 -10.64 6.52 -13.88
C ALA A 183 -9.12 6.77 -13.92
N GLU A 184 -8.54 7.00 -15.10
CA GLU A 184 -7.09 7.11 -15.28
C GLU A 184 -6.45 8.19 -14.41
N ASP A 185 -7.13 9.32 -14.21
CA ASP A 185 -6.63 10.40 -13.35
C ASP A 185 -6.59 9.99 -11.88
N LEU A 186 -7.60 9.24 -11.42
CA LEU A 186 -7.63 8.71 -10.06
C LEU A 186 -6.54 7.66 -9.85
N ILE A 187 -6.24 6.86 -10.85
CA ILE A 187 -5.15 5.88 -10.81
C ILE A 187 -3.79 6.59 -10.71
N THR A 188 -3.60 7.64 -11.50
CA THR A 188 -2.39 8.47 -11.42
C THR A 188 -2.29 9.12 -10.04
N LEU A 189 -3.38 9.68 -9.53
CA LEU A 189 -3.43 10.26 -8.20
C LEU A 189 -3.10 9.22 -7.12
N TYR A 190 -3.67 8.02 -7.22
CA TYR A 190 -3.36 6.95 -6.28
C TYR A 190 -1.88 6.59 -6.27
N ALA A 191 -1.27 6.45 -7.46
CA ALA A 191 0.16 6.18 -7.56
C ALA A 191 0.99 7.29 -6.90
N ASP A 192 0.61 8.55 -7.11
CA ASP A 192 1.29 9.70 -6.53
C ASP A 192 1.11 9.78 -5.00
N LEU A 193 -0.10 9.51 -4.50
CA LEU A 193 -0.38 9.45 -3.06
C LEU A 193 0.38 8.28 -2.40
N LEU A 194 0.46 7.15 -3.09
CA LEU A 194 1.19 5.96 -2.63
C LEU A 194 2.67 6.26 -2.45
N LEU A 195 3.29 6.98 -3.38
CA LEU A 195 4.70 7.39 -3.30
C LEU A 195 4.92 8.42 -2.19
N GLU A 196 4.03 9.39 -2.07
CA GLU A 196 4.19 10.48 -1.11
C GLU A 196 3.95 10.06 0.33
N PHE A 197 2.90 9.27 0.58
CA PHE A 197 2.43 8.96 1.93
C PHE A 197 2.60 7.48 2.30
N GLY A 198 2.95 6.65 1.33
CA GLY A 198 2.99 5.19 1.49
C GLY A 198 1.59 4.56 1.56
N SER A 199 1.56 3.22 1.53
CA SER A 199 0.32 2.45 1.41
C SER A 199 -0.43 2.19 2.71
N THR A 200 0.15 2.51 3.88
CA THR A 200 -0.42 2.11 5.18
C THR A 200 -1.75 2.74 5.54
N ARG A 201 -2.05 3.90 4.97
CA ARG A 201 -3.26 4.68 5.24
C ARG A 201 -4.05 4.97 3.98
N LEU A 202 -3.61 4.40 2.86
CA LEU A 202 -4.20 4.64 1.55
C LEU A 202 -5.01 3.42 1.15
N TYR A 203 -6.27 3.65 0.78
CA TYR A 203 -7.22 2.63 0.39
C TYR A 203 -7.89 3.00 -0.91
N ILE A 204 -8.36 1.99 -1.62
CA ILE A 204 -9.27 2.13 -2.73
C ILE A 204 -10.51 1.33 -2.38
N GLU A 205 -11.65 1.97 -2.47
CA GLU A 205 -12.94 1.32 -2.37
C GLU A 205 -13.68 1.43 -3.70
N LYS A 206 -14.41 0.38 -4.04
CA LYS A 206 -15.38 0.39 -5.13
C LYS A 206 -16.69 0.90 -4.57
N ASP A 207 -17.24 1.95 -5.14
CA ASP A 207 -18.59 2.42 -4.84
C ASP A 207 -19.58 1.79 -5.83
N GLU A 208 -20.32 0.79 -5.39
CA GLU A 208 -21.31 0.10 -6.22
C GLU A 208 -22.50 1.00 -6.64
N GLN A 209 -22.59 2.21 -6.11
CA GLN A 209 -23.71 3.14 -6.34
C GLN A 209 -23.40 4.25 -7.34
N SER A 210 -22.14 4.46 -7.73
CA SER A 210 -21.73 5.48 -8.68
C SER A 210 -21.20 4.86 -9.99
N ASP A 211 -21.46 5.50 -11.11
CA ASP A 211 -21.03 5.03 -12.45
C ASP A 211 -19.51 5.12 -12.64
N CYS A 212 -18.81 5.90 -11.82
CA CYS A 212 -17.35 6.00 -11.79
C CYS A 212 -16.84 5.56 -10.42
N ASN A 213 -16.65 4.31 -10.27
CA ASN A 213 -16.69 3.51 -9.06
C ASN A 213 -15.42 3.49 -8.19
N ILE A 214 -14.51 4.47 -8.28
CA ILE A 214 -13.29 4.49 -7.46
C ILE A 214 -13.35 5.62 -6.45
N ASN A 215 -13.29 5.24 -5.18
CA ASN A 215 -12.97 6.13 -4.08
C ASN A 215 -11.55 5.85 -3.59
N ILE A 216 -10.69 6.86 -3.61
CA ILE A 216 -9.39 6.80 -2.96
C ILE A 216 -9.53 7.44 -1.59
N GLU A 217 -9.15 6.72 -0.56
CA GLU A 217 -9.21 7.18 0.82
C GLU A 217 -7.82 7.18 1.46
N TYR A 218 -7.44 8.29 2.10
CA TYR A 218 -6.24 8.38 2.90
C TYR A 218 -6.60 8.76 4.35
N PHE A 219 -6.34 7.85 5.29
CA PHE A 219 -6.68 8.07 6.70
C PHE A 219 -5.65 8.97 7.40
N LEU A 220 -6.11 10.14 7.85
CA LEU A 220 -5.34 11.02 8.73
C LEU A 220 -5.35 10.48 10.17
N SER A 221 -6.50 9.99 10.62
CA SER A 221 -6.69 9.36 11.93
C SER A 221 -7.68 8.22 11.86
N TRP A 222 -7.28 7.05 12.34
CA TRP A 222 -8.16 5.89 12.49
C TRP A 222 -9.10 6.02 13.68
N ALA A 223 -8.63 6.65 14.76
CA ALA A 223 -9.41 6.78 15.98
C ALA A 223 -10.67 7.63 15.78
N ASN A 224 -10.57 8.65 14.94
CA ASN A 224 -11.65 9.60 14.65
C ASN A 224 -12.27 9.37 13.27
N GLN A 225 -11.90 8.29 12.55
CA GLN A 225 -12.33 8.06 11.16
C GLN A 225 -12.07 9.26 10.24
N LEU A 226 -11.09 10.11 10.58
CA LEU A 226 -10.74 11.28 9.77
C LEU A 226 -9.94 10.83 8.55
N LYS A 227 -10.47 11.10 7.36
CA LYS A 227 -9.88 10.69 6.09
C LYS A 227 -10.00 11.74 5.00
N LEU A 228 -9.04 11.74 4.08
CA LEU A 228 -9.17 12.39 2.78
C LEU A 228 -9.84 11.41 1.82
N ASN A 229 -10.78 11.91 1.03
CA ASN A 229 -11.46 11.13 0.01
C ASN A 229 -11.30 11.84 -1.34
N PHE A 230 -11.04 11.05 -2.39
CA PHE A 230 -10.89 11.52 -3.75
C PHE A 230 -11.74 10.65 -4.67
N ASN A 231 -12.66 11.27 -5.39
CA ASN A 231 -13.55 10.58 -6.33
C ASN A 231 -13.89 11.46 -7.53
N LYS A 232 -14.51 10.86 -8.54
CA LYS A 232 -15.17 11.55 -9.65
C LYS A 232 -16.66 11.25 -9.57
N PHE A 233 -17.49 12.29 -9.53
CA PHE A 233 -18.96 12.14 -9.41
C PHE A 233 -19.66 11.87 -10.73
N ASP A 234 -19.07 12.28 -11.85
CA ASP A 234 -19.69 12.15 -13.15
C ASP A 234 -18.68 11.67 -14.20
N TYR A 235 -19.10 10.74 -15.02
CA TYR A 235 -18.34 10.15 -16.13
C TYR A 235 -17.86 11.20 -17.16
N TYR A 236 -18.50 12.40 -17.15
CA TYR A 236 -18.24 13.47 -18.09
C TYR A 236 -17.45 14.64 -17.50
N ASP A 237 -17.22 14.65 -16.20
CA ASP A 237 -16.46 15.72 -15.55
C ASP A 237 -15.01 15.29 -15.35
N ASP A 238 -14.08 15.89 -16.11
CA ASP A 238 -12.63 15.73 -15.91
C ASP A 238 -12.15 16.34 -14.59
N GLN A 239 -12.98 16.28 -13.53
CA GLN A 239 -12.72 16.92 -12.26
C GLN A 239 -12.64 15.88 -11.13
N ILE A 240 -11.61 16.02 -10.29
CA ILE A 240 -11.46 15.22 -9.08
C ILE A 240 -12.03 16.00 -7.91
N GLN A 241 -12.98 15.43 -7.22
CA GLN A 241 -13.46 15.97 -5.97
C GLN A 241 -12.57 15.49 -4.82
N CYS A 242 -12.07 16.44 -4.04
CA CYS A 242 -11.26 16.21 -2.86
C CYS A 242 -12.05 16.63 -1.62
N THR A 243 -12.24 15.73 -0.68
CA THR A 243 -13.04 15.98 0.53
C THR A 243 -12.30 15.51 1.79
N ILE A 244 -12.57 16.19 2.91
CA ILE A 244 -12.18 15.70 4.24
C ILE A 244 -13.46 15.15 4.90
N TRP A 245 -13.38 13.89 5.34
CA TRP A 245 -14.47 13.20 6.02
C TRP A 245 -14.10 12.94 7.47
N GLU A 246 -15.05 13.16 8.36
CA GLU A 246 -14.99 12.81 9.77
C GLU A 246 -16.24 12.01 10.12
N ASP A 247 -16.07 10.83 10.69
CA ASP A 247 -17.20 10.00 11.15
C ASP A 247 -17.50 10.31 12.62
N GLU A 248 -18.44 11.24 12.87
CA GLU A 248 -19.05 11.37 14.17
C GLU A 248 -20.39 10.61 14.19
N PHE A 249 -20.39 9.40 14.77
CA PHE A 249 -21.60 8.65 15.10
C PHE A 249 -22.64 8.57 13.96
N SER A 250 -22.24 8.04 12.82
CA SER A 250 -23.10 7.84 11.63
C SER A 250 -23.55 9.07 10.84
N ALA A 251 -23.02 10.26 11.11
CA ALA A 251 -23.17 11.42 10.25
C ALA A 251 -21.81 11.79 9.65
N MET A 252 -21.58 11.45 8.38
CA MET A 252 -20.40 11.94 7.67
C MET A 252 -20.50 13.46 7.50
N ILE A 253 -19.65 14.20 8.17
CA ILE A 253 -19.58 15.65 8.02
C ILE A 253 -18.48 15.97 7.04
N CYS A 254 -18.85 16.39 5.84
CA CYS A 254 -17.92 16.91 4.86
C CYS A 254 -17.46 18.30 5.29
N SER A 255 -16.26 18.39 5.90
CA SER A 255 -15.79 19.63 6.51
C SER A 255 -15.07 20.57 5.53
N ASN A 256 -14.53 20.05 4.43
CA ASN A 256 -13.85 20.89 3.43
C ASN A 256 -13.82 20.17 2.07
N ASN A 257 -14.38 20.84 1.04
CA ASN A 257 -14.43 20.30 -0.32
C ASN A 257 -13.67 21.21 -1.26
N CYS A 258 -12.86 20.63 -2.12
CA CYS A 258 -12.40 21.32 -3.30
C CYS A 258 -12.56 20.43 -4.54
N VAL A 259 -12.66 21.05 -5.69
CA VAL A 259 -12.73 20.38 -6.98
C VAL A 259 -11.52 20.82 -7.78
N VAL A 260 -10.73 19.87 -8.26
CA VAL A 260 -9.51 20.12 -9.01
C VAL A 260 -9.58 19.44 -10.38
N LYS A 261 -8.75 19.91 -11.33
CA LYS A 261 -8.77 19.42 -12.72
C LYS A 261 -7.65 18.45 -13.03
N SER A 262 -6.73 18.22 -12.09
CA SER A 262 -5.59 17.34 -12.34
C SER A 262 -5.22 16.54 -11.09
N PRO A 263 -4.62 15.35 -11.28
CA PRO A 263 -4.03 14.57 -10.18
C PRO A 263 -2.98 15.34 -9.40
N GLU A 264 -2.17 16.18 -10.06
CA GLU A 264 -1.13 16.99 -9.42
C GLU A 264 -1.74 18.03 -8.45
N ASP A 265 -2.85 18.65 -8.82
CA ASP A 265 -3.54 19.60 -7.95
C ASP A 265 -4.20 18.89 -6.76
N ALA A 266 -4.75 17.68 -6.97
CA ALA A 266 -5.29 16.85 -5.90
C ALA A 266 -4.19 16.42 -4.91
N LEU A 267 -3.03 15.99 -5.41
CA LEU A 267 -1.87 15.65 -4.58
C LEU A 267 -1.39 16.87 -3.77
N LYS A 268 -1.29 18.04 -4.41
CA LYS A 268 -0.90 19.28 -3.75
C LYS A 268 -1.86 19.66 -2.61
N TRP A 269 -3.16 19.51 -2.85
CA TRP A 269 -4.17 19.72 -1.83
C TRP A 269 -4.00 18.71 -0.68
N ALA A 270 -3.82 17.41 -0.97
CA ALA A 270 -3.60 16.37 0.02
C ALA A 270 -2.39 16.68 0.92
N LYS A 271 -1.26 17.09 0.34
CA LYS A 271 -0.05 17.50 1.08
C LYS A 271 -0.34 18.65 2.03
N ALA A 272 -1.04 19.67 1.58
CA ALA A 272 -1.38 20.83 2.41
C ALA A 272 -2.27 20.43 3.60
N VAL A 273 -3.25 19.55 3.38
CA VAL A 273 -4.14 19.07 4.45
C VAL A 273 -3.39 18.19 5.45
N VAL A 274 -2.56 17.26 4.99
CA VAL A 274 -1.73 16.41 5.87
C VAL A 274 -0.77 17.27 6.71
N GLU A 275 -0.17 18.28 6.12
CA GLU A 275 0.71 19.21 6.84
C GLU A 275 -0.05 20.01 7.90
N ALA A 276 -1.23 20.54 7.57
CA ALA A 276 -2.09 21.27 8.50
C ALA A 276 -2.57 20.35 9.65
N TYR A 277 -2.94 19.10 9.34
CA TYR A 277 -3.30 18.11 10.36
C TYR A 277 -2.14 17.82 11.32
N ASN A 278 -0.94 17.62 10.79
CA ASN A 278 0.26 17.37 11.60
C ASN A 278 0.63 18.57 12.51
N LYS A 279 0.26 19.79 12.11
CA LYS A 279 0.40 21.02 12.92
C LYS A 279 -0.73 21.22 13.94
N GLY A 280 -1.77 20.38 13.91
CA GLY A 280 -2.96 20.51 14.76
C GLY A 280 -3.92 21.63 14.33
N GLU A 281 -3.82 22.10 13.09
CA GLU A 281 -4.67 23.13 12.49
C GLU A 281 -5.98 22.54 11.93
N VAL A 282 -5.99 21.24 11.63
CA VAL A 282 -7.18 20.45 11.28
C VAL A 282 -7.51 19.56 12.48
N LYS A 283 -8.72 19.71 13.00
CA LYS A 283 -9.24 18.94 14.13
C LYS A 283 -10.28 17.97 13.67
#